data_2b48acb6b1c47f0ce7e26367692e88f6
#
_entry.id   2b48acb6b1c47f0ce7e26367692e88f6
#
_cell.length_a   1.000
_cell.length_b   1.000
_cell.length_c   1.000
_cell.angle_alpha   90.00
_cell.angle_beta   90.00
_cell.angle_gamma   90.00
#
_symmetry.space_group_name_H-M   'P 1'
#
loop_
_entity.id
_entity.type
_entity.pdbx_description
1 polymer ?
#
loop_
_entity_poly.entity_id
_entity_poly.type
_entity_poly.pdbx_seq_one_letter_code
_entity_poly.pdbx_strand_id
1 'polypeptide(L)'
;MQAMTILRRCRKAKQDLQRLDLQLERRQDAMRAFGGIRMDDIGGSRGGGGSDRMARMSAEIDEIERAIQDRKEARMAEVGSAIQLIDMLEDDMAADVLYRYYVTGDGIAGISRAIPCDRSYVQRKKKDGESAMRQFAAETVAETLPGWYLVKWKEEDDEDGEG
;
A
#
# COMPACT_ATOMS: atom_id res chain seq x y z
N MET A 1 -12.25 4.50 13.62
CA MET A 1 -11.68 4.60 12.24
C MET A 1 -12.76 4.95 11.25
N GLN A 2 -12.49 5.84 10.33
CA GLN A 2 -13.45 6.30 9.32
C GLN A 2 -13.30 5.50 8.02
N ALA A 3 -14.40 5.32 7.27
CA ALA A 3 -14.39 4.63 5.99
C ALA A 3 -13.41 5.25 4.98
N MET A 4 -13.34 6.58 4.91
CA MET A 4 -12.39 7.28 4.03
C MET A 4 -10.93 7.00 4.38
N THR A 5 -10.61 6.78 5.64
CA THR A 5 -9.25 6.38 6.07
C THR A 5 -8.86 5.04 5.45
N ILE A 6 -9.75 4.06 5.46
CA ILE A 6 -9.53 2.76 4.83
C ILE A 6 -9.30 2.88 3.32
N LEU A 7 -10.14 3.65 2.63
CA LEU A 7 -9.98 3.86 1.19
C LEU A 7 -8.62 4.50 0.84
N ARG A 8 -8.24 5.54 1.57
CA ARG A 8 -6.94 6.21 1.38
C ARG A 8 -5.76 5.27 1.65
N ARG A 9 -5.85 4.45 2.69
CA ARG A 9 -4.84 3.43 3.01
C ARG A 9 -4.72 2.38 1.90
N CYS A 10 -5.83 1.92 1.32
CA CYS A 10 -5.80 1.01 0.17
C CYS A 10 -4.99 1.58 -0.99
N ARG A 11 -5.24 2.83 -1.36
CA ARG A 11 -4.53 3.49 -2.45
C ARG A 11 -3.04 3.71 -2.12
N LYS A 12 -2.75 4.21 -0.92
CA LYS A 12 -1.38 4.41 -0.44
C LYS A 12 -0.60 3.09 -0.36
N ALA A 13 -1.22 2.03 0.12
CA ALA A 13 -0.59 0.71 0.24
C ALA A 13 -0.09 0.17 -1.09
N LYS A 14 -0.82 0.38 -2.17
CA LYS A 14 -0.38 0.00 -3.52
C LYS A 14 0.90 0.73 -3.92
N GLN A 15 0.96 2.04 -3.68
CA GLN A 15 2.13 2.86 -3.97
C GLN A 15 3.33 2.48 -3.09
N ASP A 16 3.10 2.24 -1.80
CA ASP A 16 4.13 1.83 -0.85
C ASP A 16 4.72 0.47 -1.22
N LEU A 17 3.90 -0.48 -1.63
CA LEU A 17 4.36 -1.80 -2.08
C LEU A 17 5.19 -1.69 -3.36
N GLN A 18 4.78 -0.89 -4.33
CA GLN A 18 5.57 -0.65 -5.54
C GLN A 18 6.94 -0.04 -5.21
N ARG A 19 6.99 0.90 -4.28
CA ARG A 19 8.25 1.50 -3.82
C ARG A 19 9.14 0.49 -3.11
N LEU A 20 8.59 -0.33 -2.23
CA LEU A 20 9.32 -1.39 -1.52
C LEU A 20 9.86 -2.45 -2.49
N ASP A 21 9.07 -2.85 -3.48
CA ASP A 21 9.52 -3.80 -4.50
C ASP A 21 10.71 -3.25 -5.30
N LEU A 22 10.70 -1.96 -5.68
CA LEU A 22 11.82 -1.30 -6.34
C LEU A 22 13.06 -1.21 -5.43
N GLN A 23 12.87 -0.93 -4.14
CA GLN A 23 13.98 -0.94 -3.17
C GLN A 23 14.59 -2.33 -3.03
N LEU A 24 13.76 -3.36 -2.95
CA LEU A 24 14.20 -4.74 -2.88
C LEU A 24 15.02 -5.14 -4.12
N GLU A 25 14.51 -4.83 -5.31
CA GLU A 25 15.20 -5.10 -6.58
C GLU A 25 16.58 -4.45 -6.62
N ARG A 26 16.67 -3.17 -6.26
CA ARG A 26 17.96 -2.45 -6.21
C ARG A 26 18.95 -3.07 -5.23
N ARG A 27 18.48 -3.50 -4.05
CA ARG A 27 19.34 -4.16 -3.06
C ARG A 27 19.81 -5.55 -3.52
N GLN A 28 18.93 -6.31 -4.14
CA GLN A 28 19.28 -7.60 -4.73
C GLN A 28 20.27 -7.47 -5.89
N ASP A 29 20.11 -6.48 -6.75
CA ASP A 29 21.05 -6.19 -7.85
C ASP A 29 22.42 -5.77 -7.32
N ALA A 30 22.46 -4.91 -6.30
CA ALA A 30 23.71 -4.52 -5.63
C ALA A 30 24.42 -5.72 -4.99
N MET A 31 23.68 -6.63 -4.38
CA MET A 31 24.23 -7.84 -3.79
C MET A 31 24.79 -8.79 -4.85
N ARG A 32 24.11 -8.98 -5.97
CA ARG A 32 24.59 -9.77 -7.11
C ARG A 32 25.85 -9.19 -7.70
N ALA A 33 25.90 -7.87 -7.90
CA ALA A 33 27.09 -7.18 -8.40
C ALA A 33 28.28 -7.34 -7.46
N PHE A 34 28.06 -7.25 -6.15
CA PHE A 34 29.11 -7.47 -5.12
C PHE A 34 29.59 -8.92 -5.09
N GLY A 35 28.70 -9.90 -5.16
CA GLY A 35 29.03 -11.33 -5.20
C GLY A 35 29.70 -11.78 -6.51
N GLY A 36 29.51 -11.01 -7.61
CA GLY A 36 30.17 -11.27 -8.90
C GLY A 36 31.62 -10.76 -8.97
N ILE A 37 32.05 -9.92 -8.04
CA ILE A 37 33.46 -9.54 -7.89
C ILE A 37 34.18 -10.68 -7.20
N ARG A 38 35.03 -11.42 -7.96
CA ARG A 38 35.82 -12.51 -7.40
C ARG A 38 36.75 -11.98 -6.30
N MET A 39 36.75 -12.64 -5.15
CA MET A 39 37.65 -12.32 -4.02
C MET A 39 39.13 -12.37 -4.40
N ASP A 40 39.48 -13.05 -5.51
CA ASP A 40 40.83 -13.17 -6.04
C ASP A 40 41.37 -11.88 -6.66
N ASP A 41 40.50 -10.97 -7.08
CA ASP A 41 40.87 -9.68 -7.71
C ASP A 41 41.13 -8.56 -6.68
N ILE A 42 40.75 -8.76 -5.44
CA ILE A 42 41.05 -7.84 -4.34
C ILE A 42 42.33 -8.30 -3.64
N GLY A 43 43.45 -7.90 -4.22
CA GLY A 43 44.80 -8.25 -3.69
C GLY A 43 44.93 -7.95 -2.19
N GLY A 44 45.10 -8.97 -1.37
CA GLY A 44 45.89 -8.93 -0.16
C GLY A 44 45.38 -8.17 1.03
N SER A 45 44.11 -7.82 1.15
CA SER A 45 43.59 -7.25 2.40
C SER A 45 43.08 -8.32 3.35
N ARG A 46 43.90 -8.64 4.33
CA ARG A 46 43.53 -9.37 5.55
C ARG A 46 42.55 -8.51 6.37
N GLY A 47 41.28 -8.54 6.05
CA GLY A 47 40.30 -7.85 6.84
C GLY A 47 38.87 -8.28 6.47
N GLY A 48 38.10 -8.75 7.45
CA GLY A 48 36.71 -9.22 7.34
C GLY A 48 35.69 -8.25 6.78
N GLY A 49 36.09 -7.21 6.08
CA GLY A 49 35.21 -6.16 5.54
C GLY A 49 34.25 -6.64 4.48
N GLY A 50 34.59 -7.65 3.67
CA GLY A 50 33.72 -8.23 2.66
C GLY A 50 32.58 -9.05 3.24
N SER A 51 32.88 -9.86 4.27
CA SER A 51 31.88 -10.66 4.99
C SER A 51 30.87 -9.78 5.75
N ASP A 52 31.33 -8.74 6.43
CA ASP A 52 30.48 -7.79 7.16
C ASP A 52 29.59 -6.99 6.21
N ARG A 53 30.10 -6.62 5.04
CA ARG A 53 29.34 -5.92 4.02
C ARG A 53 28.23 -6.81 3.44
N MET A 54 28.54 -8.08 3.14
CA MET A 54 27.54 -9.05 2.69
C MET A 54 26.47 -9.30 3.74
N ALA A 55 26.85 -9.44 5.01
CA ALA A 55 25.93 -9.62 6.12
C ALA A 55 24.98 -8.42 6.28
N ARG A 56 25.49 -7.18 6.15
CA ARG A 56 24.67 -5.96 6.19
C ARG A 56 23.70 -5.89 5.00
N MET A 57 24.15 -6.20 3.80
CA MET A 57 23.30 -6.21 2.60
C MET A 57 22.19 -7.25 2.73
N SER A 58 22.50 -8.44 3.25
CA SER A 58 21.52 -9.49 3.51
C SER A 58 20.50 -9.05 4.58
N ALA A 59 20.94 -8.42 5.66
CA ALA A 59 20.04 -7.90 6.69
C ALA A 59 19.10 -6.81 6.18
N GLU A 60 19.59 -5.91 5.33
CA GLU A 60 18.76 -4.88 4.67
C GLU A 60 17.69 -5.50 3.76
N ILE A 61 18.05 -6.54 3.01
CA ILE A 61 17.09 -7.29 2.16
C ILE A 61 16.02 -7.95 3.04
N ASP A 62 16.40 -8.60 4.11
CA ASP A 62 15.46 -9.25 5.04
C ASP A 62 14.49 -8.26 5.68
N GLU A 63 14.95 -7.06 6.04
CA GLU A 63 14.09 -5.98 6.55
C GLU A 63 13.07 -5.52 5.52
N ILE A 64 13.49 -5.32 4.27
CA ILE A 64 12.59 -4.91 3.19
C ILE A 64 11.56 -6.00 2.90
N GLU A 65 11.99 -7.27 2.86
CA GLU A 65 11.07 -8.40 2.66
C GLU A 65 10.01 -8.51 3.77
N ARG A 66 10.40 -8.30 5.03
CA ARG A 66 9.44 -8.25 6.15
C ARG A 66 8.48 -7.07 6.02
N ALA A 67 8.98 -5.90 5.66
CA ALA A 67 8.15 -4.71 5.45
C ALA A 67 7.12 -4.94 4.32
N ILE A 68 7.52 -5.59 3.23
CA ILE A 68 6.63 -5.99 2.14
C ILE A 68 5.56 -6.95 2.65
N GLN A 69 5.94 -7.98 3.40
CA GLN A 69 5.00 -8.97 3.93
C GLN A 69 3.97 -8.33 4.86
N ASP A 70 4.42 -7.53 5.81
CA ASP A 70 3.56 -6.79 6.75
C ASP A 70 2.59 -5.87 6.00
N ARG A 71 3.07 -5.18 4.99
CA ARG A 71 2.24 -4.26 4.20
C ARG A 71 1.22 -4.99 3.32
N LYS A 72 1.59 -6.15 2.78
CA LYS A 72 0.66 -7.01 2.03
C LYS A 72 -0.49 -7.52 2.90
N GLU A 73 -0.19 -7.96 4.12
CA GLU A 73 -1.21 -8.42 5.07
C GLU A 73 -2.17 -7.29 5.45
N ALA A 74 -1.64 -6.11 5.78
CA ALA A 74 -2.44 -4.94 6.08
C ALA A 74 -3.33 -4.53 4.90
N ARG A 75 -2.77 -4.55 3.68
CA ARG A 75 -3.53 -4.24 2.47
C ARG A 75 -4.66 -5.24 2.20
N MET A 76 -4.46 -6.52 2.45
CA MET A 76 -5.53 -7.51 2.30
C MET A 76 -6.73 -7.18 3.20
N ALA A 77 -6.48 -6.80 4.45
CA ALA A 77 -7.53 -6.38 5.38
C ALA A 77 -8.22 -5.09 4.90
N GLU A 78 -7.45 -4.10 4.47
CA GLU A 78 -7.94 -2.81 3.96
C GLU A 78 -8.79 -2.99 2.70
N VAL A 79 -8.33 -3.79 1.75
CA VAL A 79 -9.07 -4.08 0.50
C VAL A 79 -10.38 -4.83 0.81
N GLY A 80 -10.34 -5.83 1.69
CA GLY A 80 -11.54 -6.55 2.11
C GLY A 80 -12.58 -5.64 2.75
N SER A 81 -12.15 -4.75 3.64
CA SER A 81 -13.00 -3.74 4.26
C SER A 81 -13.55 -2.74 3.23
N ALA A 82 -12.68 -2.20 2.37
CA ALA A 82 -13.06 -1.26 1.33
C ALA A 82 -14.15 -1.83 0.41
N ILE A 83 -14.01 -3.06 -0.04
CA ILE A 83 -14.99 -3.74 -0.89
C ILE A 83 -16.34 -3.85 -0.18
N GLN A 84 -16.34 -4.30 1.08
CA GLN A 84 -17.57 -4.42 1.86
C GLN A 84 -18.28 -3.07 2.03
N LEU A 85 -17.54 -2.01 2.32
CA LEU A 85 -18.09 -0.66 2.47
C LEU A 85 -18.60 -0.09 1.16
N ILE A 86 -17.87 -0.28 0.06
CA ILE A 86 -18.27 0.15 -1.29
C ILE A 86 -19.55 -0.57 -1.74
N ASP A 87 -19.67 -1.87 -1.46
CA ASP A 87 -20.84 -2.66 -1.82
C ASP A 87 -22.12 -2.23 -1.07
N MET A 88 -21.99 -1.49 0.03
CA MET A 88 -23.12 -0.91 0.76
C MET A 88 -23.64 0.40 0.14
N LEU A 89 -22.94 0.97 -0.85
CA LEU A 89 -23.38 2.20 -1.52
C LEU A 89 -24.57 1.95 -2.43
N GLU A 90 -25.55 2.85 -2.41
CA GLU A 90 -26.75 2.78 -3.25
C GLU A 90 -26.46 3.18 -4.71
N ASP A 91 -25.50 4.06 -4.95
CA ASP A 91 -25.10 4.52 -6.27
C ASP A 91 -24.03 3.59 -6.87
N ASP A 92 -24.42 2.69 -7.76
CA ASP A 92 -23.54 1.71 -8.39
C ASP A 92 -22.40 2.37 -9.18
N MET A 93 -22.65 3.51 -9.81
CA MET A 93 -21.59 4.21 -10.56
C MET A 93 -20.58 4.85 -9.62
N ALA A 94 -21.02 5.45 -8.53
CA ALA A 94 -20.14 5.98 -7.49
C ALA A 94 -19.32 4.84 -6.86
N ALA A 95 -19.92 3.70 -6.60
CA ALA A 95 -19.23 2.51 -6.10
C ALA A 95 -18.14 2.03 -7.06
N ASP A 96 -18.41 1.92 -8.35
CA ASP A 96 -17.44 1.50 -9.36
C ASP A 96 -16.27 2.51 -9.49
N VAL A 97 -16.56 3.80 -9.46
CA VAL A 97 -15.53 4.85 -9.47
C VAL A 97 -14.64 4.78 -8.24
N LEU A 98 -15.21 4.61 -7.04
CA LEU A 98 -14.42 4.48 -5.80
C LEU A 98 -13.55 3.22 -5.81
N TYR A 99 -14.08 2.10 -6.25
CA TYR A 99 -13.32 0.86 -6.37
C TYR A 99 -12.11 1.04 -7.29
N ARG A 100 -12.32 1.59 -8.50
CA ARG A 100 -11.24 1.81 -9.47
C ARG A 100 -10.20 2.80 -8.96
N TYR A 101 -10.64 3.87 -8.31
CA TYR A 101 -9.72 4.90 -7.81
C TYR A 101 -8.92 4.44 -6.59
N TYR A 102 -9.58 3.87 -5.58
CA TYR A 102 -8.96 3.56 -4.30
C TYR A 102 -8.37 2.14 -4.23
N VAL A 103 -9.05 1.14 -4.76
CA VAL A 103 -8.61 -0.25 -4.69
C VAL A 103 -7.71 -0.62 -5.86
N THR A 104 -8.15 -0.38 -7.08
CA THR A 104 -7.34 -0.64 -8.29
C THR A 104 -6.21 0.38 -8.45
N GLY A 105 -6.39 1.61 -7.99
CA GLY A 105 -5.40 2.67 -8.04
C GLY A 105 -5.37 3.44 -9.35
N ASP A 106 -6.46 3.42 -10.12
CA ASP A 106 -6.58 4.14 -11.38
C ASP A 106 -6.69 5.65 -11.14
N GLY A 107 -6.15 6.44 -12.06
CA GLY A 107 -6.38 7.89 -12.12
C GLY A 107 -7.72 8.23 -12.78
N ILE A 108 -8.18 9.47 -12.62
CA ILE A 108 -9.46 9.95 -13.21
C ILE A 108 -9.48 9.72 -14.73
N ALA A 109 -8.39 10.01 -15.42
CA ALA A 109 -8.27 9.79 -16.87
C ALA A 109 -8.42 8.31 -17.26
N GLY A 110 -7.82 7.40 -16.49
CA GLY A 110 -7.93 5.96 -16.70
C GLY A 110 -9.35 5.45 -16.47
N ILE A 111 -10.01 5.92 -15.43
CA ILE A 111 -11.41 5.59 -15.12
C ILE A 111 -12.33 6.09 -16.24
N SER A 112 -12.14 7.32 -16.71
CA SER A 112 -12.90 7.91 -17.80
C SER A 112 -12.81 7.12 -19.12
N ARG A 113 -11.68 6.46 -19.35
CA ARG A 113 -11.50 5.56 -20.51
C ARG A 113 -12.14 4.19 -20.30
N ALA A 114 -12.05 3.66 -19.08
CA ALA A 114 -12.59 2.34 -18.74
C ALA A 114 -14.12 2.35 -18.65
N ILE A 115 -14.67 3.42 -18.09
CA ILE A 115 -16.10 3.72 -18.08
C ILE A 115 -16.28 4.87 -19.09
N PRO A 116 -16.89 4.66 -20.27
CA PRO A 116 -16.93 5.68 -21.30
C PRO A 116 -17.81 6.86 -20.88
N CYS A 117 -17.24 7.78 -20.12
CA CYS A 117 -17.87 9.01 -19.66
C CYS A 117 -16.83 10.12 -19.42
N ASP A 118 -17.30 11.35 -19.32
CA ASP A 118 -16.46 12.51 -19.14
C ASP A 118 -15.72 12.50 -17.79
N ARG A 119 -14.52 13.06 -17.76
CA ARG A 119 -13.74 13.21 -16.53
C ARG A 119 -14.48 13.97 -15.44
N SER A 120 -15.23 15.01 -15.81
CA SER A 120 -16.04 15.77 -14.86
C SER A 120 -17.15 14.95 -14.22
N TYR A 121 -17.75 14.02 -14.98
CA TYR A 121 -18.74 13.08 -14.47
C TYR A 121 -18.08 12.08 -13.49
N VAL A 122 -16.92 11.54 -13.84
CA VAL A 122 -16.16 10.64 -12.95
C VAL A 122 -15.79 11.35 -11.64
N GLN A 123 -15.31 12.60 -11.70
CA GLN A 123 -14.98 13.39 -10.51
C GLN A 123 -16.21 13.65 -9.64
N ARG A 124 -17.35 13.95 -10.24
CA ARG A 124 -18.62 14.14 -9.51
C ARG A 124 -19.04 12.86 -8.80
N LYS A 125 -19.02 11.71 -9.50
CA LYS A 125 -19.34 10.42 -8.92
C LYS A 125 -18.37 10.01 -7.81
N LYS A 126 -17.10 10.33 -7.96
CA LYS A 126 -16.11 10.16 -6.89
C LYS A 126 -16.48 10.96 -5.65
N LYS A 127 -16.84 12.23 -5.79
CA LYS A 127 -17.27 13.07 -4.67
C LYS A 127 -18.53 12.55 -4.00
N ASP A 128 -19.51 12.13 -4.79
CA ASP A 128 -20.77 11.56 -4.29
C ASP A 128 -20.49 10.30 -3.45
N GLY A 129 -19.67 9.41 -3.96
CA GLY A 129 -19.25 8.20 -3.24
C GLY A 129 -18.47 8.49 -1.96
N GLU A 130 -17.53 9.43 -1.99
CA GLU A 130 -16.78 9.87 -0.82
C GLU A 130 -17.69 10.48 0.25
N SER A 131 -18.68 11.26 -0.17
CA SER A 131 -19.67 11.83 0.74
C SER A 131 -20.52 10.74 1.41
N ALA A 132 -20.92 9.72 0.66
CA ALA A 132 -21.63 8.57 1.19
C ALA A 132 -20.76 7.76 2.16
N MET A 133 -19.48 7.58 1.84
CA MET A 133 -18.51 6.90 2.72
C MET A 133 -18.34 7.59 4.06
N ARG A 134 -18.37 8.92 4.09
CA ARG A 134 -18.27 9.69 5.35
C ARG A 134 -19.47 9.52 6.27
N GLN A 135 -20.59 9.00 5.76
CA GLN A 135 -21.80 8.75 6.56
C GLN A 135 -21.73 7.44 7.34
N PHE A 136 -20.81 6.53 7.02
CA PHE A 136 -20.66 5.29 7.77
C PHE A 136 -20.20 5.55 9.20
N ALA A 137 -20.91 4.91 10.14
CA ALA A 137 -20.50 4.92 11.55
C ALA A 137 -19.17 4.18 11.75
N ALA A 138 -18.36 4.62 12.73
CA ALA A 138 -17.08 3.99 13.04
C ALA A 138 -17.24 2.50 13.40
N GLU A 139 -18.33 2.14 14.06
CA GLU A 139 -18.66 0.76 14.41
C GLU A 139 -18.87 -0.10 13.17
N THR A 140 -19.59 0.41 12.17
CA THR A 140 -19.81 -0.29 10.89
C THR A 140 -18.49 -0.53 10.18
N VAL A 141 -17.59 0.44 10.17
CA VAL A 141 -16.25 0.30 9.58
C VAL A 141 -15.43 -0.75 10.34
N ALA A 142 -15.46 -0.71 11.68
CA ALA A 142 -14.73 -1.67 12.52
C ALA A 142 -15.19 -3.12 12.29
N GLU A 143 -16.47 -3.35 12.04
CA GLU A 143 -17.02 -4.68 11.74
C GLU A 143 -16.48 -5.29 10.43
N THR A 144 -16.02 -4.47 9.50
CA THR A 144 -15.42 -4.92 8.23
C THR A 144 -13.94 -5.28 8.34
N LEU A 145 -13.29 -4.99 9.46
CA LEU A 145 -11.86 -5.18 9.69
C LEU A 145 -11.60 -6.32 10.67
N PRO A 146 -10.53 -7.12 10.44
CA PRO A 146 -10.13 -8.12 11.42
C PRO A 146 -9.59 -7.45 12.70
N GLY A 147 -9.81 -8.11 13.85
CA GLY A 147 -9.43 -7.57 15.16
C GLY A 147 -7.95 -7.23 15.28
N TRP A 148 -7.06 -8.04 14.68
CA TRP A 148 -5.62 -7.78 14.70
C TRP A 148 -5.23 -6.48 13.98
N TYR A 149 -5.99 -6.10 12.93
CA TYR A 149 -5.77 -4.86 12.20
C TYR A 149 -6.10 -3.65 13.08
N LEU A 150 -7.23 -3.70 13.77
CA LEU A 150 -7.66 -2.63 14.66
C LEU A 150 -6.68 -2.39 15.82
N VAL A 151 -6.06 -3.44 16.34
CA VAL A 151 -5.05 -3.32 17.38
C VAL A 151 -3.76 -2.68 16.85
N LYS A 152 -3.28 -3.15 15.70
CA LYS A 152 -1.98 -2.72 15.14
C LYS A 152 -2.01 -1.29 14.57
N TRP A 153 -3.13 -0.87 13.99
CA TRP A 153 -3.23 0.36 13.21
C TRP A 153 -4.06 1.47 13.86
N LYS A 154 -4.59 1.23 15.05
CA LYS A 154 -5.36 2.24 15.79
C LYS A 154 -4.49 3.40 16.27
N GLU A 155 -3.25 3.13 16.62
CA GLU A 155 -2.30 4.11 17.16
C GLU A 155 -1.82 5.11 16.11
N GLU A 156 -1.80 4.74 14.82
CA GLU A 156 -1.39 5.65 13.74
C GLU A 156 -2.42 6.77 13.46
N ASP A 157 -3.70 6.56 13.79
CA ASP A 157 -4.74 7.57 13.60
C ASP A 157 -4.66 8.70 14.64
N ASP A 158 -4.07 8.45 15.80
CA ASP A 158 -3.93 9.44 16.87
C ASP A 158 -2.73 10.38 16.64
N GLU A 159 -1.72 9.96 15.89
CA GLU A 159 -0.56 10.78 15.54
C GLU A 159 -0.82 11.76 14.38
N ASP A 160 -1.66 11.40 13.42
CA ASP A 160 -2.04 12.27 12.28
C ASP A 160 -3.17 13.27 12.63
N GLY A 161 -3.79 13.15 13.78
CA GLY A 161 -4.88 14.00 14.25
C GLY A 161 -4.47 15.27 15.00
N GLU A 162 -3.20 15.43 15.36
CA GLU A 162 -2.64 16.58 16.08
C GLU A 162 -1.81 17.52 15.18
N GLY A 163 -2.21 17.66 13.94
CA GLY A 163 -1.55 18.58 13.01
C GLY A 163 -2.48 19.64 12.43
#